data_a186830a1a3de46840f48ace68491b85
#
_entry.id   a186830a1a3de46840f48ace68491b85
#
_cell.length_a   1.000
_cell.length_b   1.000
_cell.length_c   1.000
_cell.angle_alpha   90.00
_cell.angle_beta   90.00
_cell.angle_gamma   90.00
#
_symmetry.space_group_name_H-M   'P 1'
#
loop_
_entity.id
_entity.type
_entity.pdbx_description
1 polymer ?
#
loop_
_entity_poly.entity_id
_entity_poly.type
_entity_poly.pdbx_seq_one_letter_code
_entity_poly.pdbx_strand_id
1 'polypeptide(L)'
;MDFTYRTFAIAAAVTLAAGSVAAQDAYKPSKITAFVAAGAGGGTDNFARTVQPMLEERLGTNVTIVNLPAASGAIAHQRTATAAPDGQSIEFASSTLITSRAAGQNPIGLDMLTPVARMQSDVLMLVVNPEKYESFEAFLAAAEANPGTLIIGGTHAASVDRMAFLGLNEAAGLDLSFIPYDNEGAASANLLSGNIDGMFNEISAIQGYMESGEMIPVLALADARLEAYPDIPTTMENGWDLTFGNERGIFINAKTPPETIGAIEAVFEDIFNSEPYQAYAARTFLDVRPGWLGSEEYRAELEKNLAFFEDLLADN
;
A
#
# COMPACT_ATOMS: atom_id res chain seq x y z
N MET A 1 -27.00 -44.98 2.98
CA MET A 1 -25.78 -44.72 3.79
C MET A 1 -25.22 -43.38 3.41
N ASP A 2 -25.83 -42.26 3.76
CA ASP A 2 -25.29 -40.92 3.42
C ASP A 2 -25.99 -39.84 4.28
N PHE A 3 -25.80 -39.90 5.60
CA PHE A 3 -26.40 -38.89 6.49
C PHE A 3 -25.44 -38.31 7.55
N THR A 4 -24.15 -38.69 7.52
CA THR A 4 -23.20 -38.33 8.61
C THR A 4 -22.23 -37.21 8.27
N TYR A 5 -22.09 -36.78 7.03
CA TYR A 5 -21.09 -35.76 6.65
C TYR A 5 -21.60 -34.31 6.63
N ARG A 6 -22.91 -34.06 6.64
CA ARG A 6 -23.47 -32.69 6.62
C ARG A 6 -23.51 -32.00 7.98
N THR A 7 -23.52 -32.76 9.06
CA THR A 7 -23.64 -32.20 10.43
C THR A 7 -22.32 -31.69 10.98
N PHE A 8 -21.17 -32.20 10.53
CA PHE A 8 -19.85 -31.75 11.01
C PHE A 8 -19.37 -30.43 10.40
N ALA A 9 -19.75 -30.10 9.15
CA ALA A 9 -19.35 -28.88 8.49
C ALA A 9 -20.04 -27.63 9.09
N ILE A 10 -21.29 -27.78 9.58
CA ILE A 10 -22.05 -26.67 10.18
C ILE A 10 -21.54 -26.34 11.59
N ALA A 11 -21.09 -27.35 12.35
CA ALA A 11 -20.56 -27.14 13.69
C ALA A 11 -19.19 -26.43 13.69
N ALA A 12 -18.34 -26.68 12.69
CA ALA A 12 -17.04 -26.03 12.57
C ALA A 12 -17.15 -24.54 12.17
N ALA A 13 -18.09 -24.19 11.27
CA ALA A 13 -18.31 -22.81 10.85
C ALA A 13 -18.92 -21.94 11.98
N VAL A 14 -19.79 -22.50 12.82
CA VAL A 14 -20.38 -21.78 13.96
C VAL A 14 -19.38 -21.55 15.09
N THR A 15 -18.41 -22.42 15.28
CA THR A 15 -17.37 -22.25 16.30
C THR A 15 -16.33 -21.18 15.93
N LEU A 16 -15.98 -21.02 14.65
CA LEU A 16 -15.09 -19.96 14.20
C LEU A 16 -15.75 -18.56 14.32
N ALA A 17 -17.01 -18.42 13.93
CA ALA A 17 -17.76 -17.16 14.07
C ALA A 17 -17.98 -16.75 15.54
N ALA A 18 -18.21 -17.71 16.43
CA ALA A 18 -18.37 -17.44 17.86
C ALA A 18 -17.05 -17.02 18.55
N GLY A 19 -15.90 -17.48 18.04
CA GLY A 19 -14.58 -17.07 18.52
C GLY A 19 -14.24 -15.61 18.19
N SER A 20 -14.58 -15.15 16.99
CA SER A 20 -14.35 -13.79 16.53
C SER A 20 -15.17 -12.76 17.30
N VAL A 21 -16.44 -13.04 17.55
CA VAL A 21 -17.35 -12.16 18.33
C VAL A 21 -16.90 -12.06 19.80
N ALA A 22 -16.44 -13.16 20.40
CA ALA A 22 -15.98 -13.14 21.79
C ALA A 22 -14.64 -12.40 21.96
N ALA A 23 -13.76 -12.40 20.96
CA ALA A 23 -12.50 -11.67 20.97
C ALA A 23 -12.72 -10.16 20.81
N GLN A 24 -13.65 -9.76 19.95
CA GLN A 24 -14.02 -8.35 19.73
C GLN A 24 -14.63 -7.69 20.98
N ASP A 25 -15.43 -8.43 21.75
CA ASP A 25 -15.99 -7.95 23.03
C ASP A 25 -14.94 -7.78 24.14
N ALA A 26 -13.76 -8.40 24.02
CA ALA A 26 -12.70 -8.33 25.03
C ALA A 26 -11.81 -7.08 24.87
N TYR A 27 -11.67 -6.51 23.65
CA TYR A 27 -10.85 -5.33 23.41
C TYR A 27 -11.69 -4.05 23.54
N LYS A 28 -11.57 -3.39 24.70
CA LYS A 28 -12.29 -2.14 25.02
C LYS A 28 -11.31 -1.06 25.48
N PRO A 29 -10.57 -0.45 24.54
CA PRO A 29 -9.62 0.59 24.88
C PRO A 29 -10.34 1.83 25.41
N SER A 30 -9.74 2.51 26.39
CA SER A 30 -10.30 3.77 26.93
C SER A 30 -10.12 4.96 25.96
N LYS A 31 -9.14 4.84 25.07
CA LYS A 31 -8.80 5.79 23.98
C LYS A 31 -7.93 5.09 22.97
N ILE A 32 -7.88 5.62 21.74
CA ILE A 32 -6.92 5.23 20.72
C ILE A 32 -6.10 6.44 20.30
N THR A 33 -4.78 6.28 20.25
CA THR A 33 -3.88 7.20 19.54
C THR A 33 -3.44 6.54 18.24
N ALA A 34 -3.84 7.10 17.12
CA ALA A 34 -3.49 6.63 15.79
C ALA A 34 -2.34 7.51 15.25
N PHE A 35 -1.13 7.00 15.26
CA PHE A 35 0.00 7.62 14.58
C PHE A 35 -0.12 7.40 13.08
N VAL A 36 0.14 8.44 12.30
CA VAL A 36 0.10 8.37 10.83
C VAL A 36 1.48 8.71 10.30
N ALA A 37 2.11 7.76 9.62
CA ALA A 37 3.46 7.89 9.07
C ALA A 37 3.49 8.73 7.77
N ALA A 38 2.62 9.73 7.68
CA ALA A 38 2.48 10.63 6.53
C ALA A 38 2.00 12.01 6.95
N GLY A 39 2.20 12.99 6.08
CA GLY A 39 1.66 14.33 6.23
C GLY A 39 0.13 14.36 6.10
N ALA A 40 -0.48 15.38 6.71
CA ALA A 40 -1.92 15.59 6.60
C ALA A 40 -2.34 15.80 5.14
N GLY A 41 -3.43 15.15 4.71
CA GLY A 41 -3.94 15.16 3.35
C GLY A 41 -3.24 14.19 2.39
N GLY A 42 -2.19 13.49 2.82
CA GLY A 42 -1.58 12.41 2.04
C GLY A 42 -2.41 11.12 2.05
N GLY A 43 -2.10 10.17 1.18
CA GLY A 43 -2.88 8.94 1.02
C GLY A 43 -3.07 8.14 2.32
N THR A 44 -2.02 8.00 3.13
CA THR A 44 -2.11 7.31 4.43
C THR A 44 -2.94 8.10 5.46
N ASP A 45 -2.90 9.44 5.44
CA ASP A 45 -3.75 10.27 6.30
C ASP A 45 -5.22 10.17 5.87
N ASN A 46 -5.50 10.21 4.58
CA ASN A 46 -6.84 10.01 4.04
C ASN A 46 -7.40 8.64 4.41
N PHE A 47 -6.58 7.59 4.34
CA PHE A 47 -6.94 6.26 4.80
C PHE A 47 -7.29 6.26 6.30
N ALA A 48 -6.42 6.79 7.15
CA ALA A 48 -6.64 6.85 8.59
C ALA A 48 -7.93 7.63 8.94
N ARG A 49 -8.18 8.78 8.29
CA ARG A 49 -9.40 9.59 8.50
C ARG A 49 -10.67 8.95 7.98
N THR A 50 -10.58 8.14 6.92
CA THR A 50 -11.71 7.34 6.43
C THR A 50 -12.09 6.25 7.44
N VAL A 51 -11.11 5.58 8.02
CA VAL A 51 -11.31 4.50 8.99
C VAL A 51 -11.68 5.03 10.39
N GLN A 52 -11.19 6.20 10.77
CA GLN A 52 -11.39 6.78 12.11
C GLN A 52 -12.85 6.72 12.61
N PRO A 53 -13.87 7.26 11.92
CA PRO A 53 -15.25 7.25 12.41
C PRO A 53 -15.81 5.83 12.53
N MET A 54 -15.43 4.92 11.66
CA MET A 54 -15.84 3.52 11.71
C MET A 54 -15.23 2.82 12.93
N LEU A 55 -13.97 3.12 13.26
CA LEU A 55 -13.27 2.57 14.41
C LEU A 55 -13.84 3.12 15.72
N GLU A 56 -14.16 4.42 15.78
CA GLU A 56 -14.83 5.06 16.94
C GLU A 56 -16.20 4.45 17.21
N GLU A 57 -16.98 4.19 16.17
CA GLU A 57 -18.30 3.55 16.28
C GLU A 57 -18.20 2.14 16.86
N ARG A 58 -17.27 1.31 16.35
CA ARG A 58 -17.13 -0.09 16.77
C ARG A 58 -16.57 -0.25 18.19
N LEU A 59 -15.65 0.61 18.56
CA LEU A 59 -14.99 0.53 19.87
C LEU A 59 -15.69 1.35 20.95
N GLY A 60 -16.59 2.27 20.57
CA GLY A 60 -17.24 3.19 21.50
C GLY A 60 -16.25 4.13 22.20
N THR A 61 -15.13 4.46 21.54
CA THR A 61 -14.05 5.28 22.11
C THR A 61 -13.52 6.28 21.09
N ASN A 62 -12.90 7.37 21.59
CA ASN A 62 -12.32 8.38 20.72
C ASN A 62 -10.99 7.91 20.10
N VAL A 63 -10.79 8.20 18.82
CA VAL A 63 -9.53 7.99 18.10
C VAL A 63 -8.89 9.34 17.78
N THR A 64 -7.68 9.56 18.26
CA THR A 64 -6.91 10.78 18.01
C THR A 64 -5.86 10.50 16.94
N ILE A 65 -5.95 11.16 15.78
CA ILE A 65 -4.96 11.08 14.70
C ILE A 65 -3.80 12.04 14.99
N VAL A 66 -2.57 11.52 14.87
CA VAL A 66 -1.33 12.28 15.04
C VAL A 66 -0.42 12.03 13.84
N ASN A 67 -0.29 13.01 12.95
CA ASN A 67 0.58 12.90 11.77
C ASN A 67 2.06 13.13 12.16
N LEU A 68 2.92 12.20 11.77
CA LEU A 68 4.37 12.20 12.04
C LEU A 68 5.15 11.84 10.76
N PRO A 69 5.18 12.72 9.75
CA PRO A 69 5.76 12.44 8.42
C PRO A 69 7.28 12.43 8.38
N ALA A 70 7.95 12.96 9.40
CA ALA A 70 9.39 13.19 9.37
C ALA A 70 10.20 11.89 9.20
N ALA A 71 11.31 12.01 8.46
CA ALA A 71 12.22 10.91 8.13
C ALA A 71 11.49 9.72 7.49
N SER A 72 10.69 9.99 6.46
CA SER A 72 9.87 8.96 5.77
C SER A 72 8.98 8.15 6.72
N GLY A 73 8.41 8.79 7.75
CA GLY A 73 7.55 8.14 8.75
C GLY A 73 8.29 7.48 9.92
N ALA A 74 9.62 7.44 9.94
CA ALA A 74 10.39 6.75 10.99
C ALA A 74 10.06 7.24 12.41
N ILE A 75 9.62 8.50 12.57
CA ILE A 75 9.18 9.03 13.87
C ILE A 75 7.86 8.36 14.32
N ALA A 76 6.92 8.12 13.41
CA ALA A 76 5.69 7.38 13.72
C ALA A 76 6.03 5.93 14.10
N HIS A 77 6.85 5.26 13.30
CA HIS A 77 7.32 3.89 13.56
C HIS A 77 7.96 3.75 14.93
N GLN A 78 8.86 4.69 15.29
CA GLN A 78 9.50 4.70 16.61
C GLN A 78 8.48 4.94 17.75
N ARG A 79 7.53 5.84 17.55
CA ARG A 79 6.48 6.10 18.56
C ARG A 79 5.64 4.87 18.83
N THR A 80 5.24 4.17 17.78
CA THR A 80 4.47 2.93 17.89
C THR A 80 5.27 1.81 18.52
N ALA A 81 6.51 1.60 18.07
CA ALA A 81 7.43 0.58 18.60
C ALA A 81 7.76 0.75 20.09
N THR A 82 7.70 1.97 20.61
CA THR A 82 8.00 2.31 22.02
C THR A 82 6.77 2.61 22.87
N ALA A 83 5.57 2.58 22.30
CA ALA A 83 4.32 2.75 23.02
C ALA A 83 4.04 1.57 23.97
N ALA A 84 3.12 1.75 24.91
CA ALA A 84 2.66 0.63 25.74
C ALA A 84 2.05 -0.48 24.85
N PRO A 85 2.37 -1.75 25.08
CA PRO A 85 1.87 -2.87 24.27
C PRO A 85 0.46 -3.29 24.71
N ASP A 86 -0.45 -2.32 24.88
CA ASP A 86 -1.81 -2.50 25.39
C ASP A 86 -2.91 -2.30 24.31
N GLY A 87 -2.49 -2.07 23.06
CA GLY A 87 -3.40 -1.86 21.94
C GLY A 87 -3.92 -0.43 21.80
N GLN A 88 -3.66 0.49 22.73
CA GLN A 88 -4.19 1.85 22.67
C GLN A 88 -3.41 2.79 21.74
N SER A 89 -2.24 2.36 21.27
CA SER A 89 -1.44 3.06 20.26
C SER A 89 -1.34 2.20 19.02
N ILE A 90 -1.92 2.66 17.93
CA ILE A 90 -1.86 2.02 16.61
C ILE A 90 -1.20 2.95 15.62
N GLU A 91 -0.74 2.42 14.52
CA GLU A 91 -0.13 3.19 13.44
C GLU A 91 -0.77 2.85 12.10
N PHE A 92 -1.05 3.87 11.32
CA PHE A 92 -1.34 3.77 9.90
C PHE A 92 -0.06 4.07 9.12
N ALA A 93 0.41 3.07 8.38
CA ALA A 93 1.62 3.19 7.56
C ALA A 93 1.40 2.63 6.15
N SER A 94 2.30 2.99 5.23
CA SER A 94 2.32 2.48 3.87
C SER A 94 3.58 1.65 3.61
N SER A 95 3.74 1.16 2.39
CA SER A 95 4.94 0.47 1.91
C SER A 95 6.24 1.23 2.19
N THR A 96 6.17 2.55 2.47
CA THR A 96 7.33 3.36 2.87
C THR A 96 8.03 2.82 4.13
N LEU A 97 7.32 2.12 5.02
CA LEU A 97 7.93 1.44 6.17
C LEU A 97 9.05 0.50 5.72
N ILE A 98 8.78 -0.36 4.74
CA ILE A 98 9.74 -1.37 4.28
C ILE A 98 10.71 -0.84 3.21
N THR A 99 10.27 0.06 2.31
CA THR A 99 11.17 0.66 1.32
C THR A 99 12.23 1.54 1.97
N SER A 100 11.87 2.34 2.99
CA SER A 100 12.83 3.13 3.77
C SER A 100 13.74 2.24 4.65
N ARG A 101 13.23 1.09 5.10
CA ARG A 101 14.01 0.07 5.81
C ARG A 101 15.05 -0.55 4.88
N ALA A 102 14.64 -1.01 3.71
CA ALA A 102 15.54 -1.55 2.68
C ALA A 102 16.63 -0.56 2.28
N ALA A 103 16.28 0.72 2.16
CA ALA A 103 17.22 1.80 1.87
C ALA A 103 18.13 2.20 3.07
N GLY A 104 18.03 1.53 4.21
CA GLY A 104 18.83 1.83 5.41
C GLY A 104 18.50 3.15 6.10
N GLN A 105 17.39 3.80 5.73
CA GLN A 105 16.97 5.10 6.29
C GLN A 105 16.08 4.97 7.53
N ASN A 106 15.45 3.82 7.72
CA ASN A 106 14.55 3.53 8.84
C ASN A 106 15.14 2.39 9.70
N PRO A 107 15.47 2.62 10.98
CA PRO A 107 16.00 1.58 11.86
C PRO A 107 14.90 0.66 12.41
N ILE A 108 13.61 1.05 12.31
CA ILE A 108 12.48 0.29 12.87
C ILE A 108 12.00 -0.74 11.85
N GLY A 109 11.96 -2.00 12.25
CA GLY A 109 11.55 -3.13 11.41
C GLY A 109 10.41 -3.93 12.03
N LEU A 110 10.10 -5.06 11.40
CA LEU A 110 9.04 -5.98 11.82
C LEU A 110 9.40 -6.77 13.11
N ASP A 111 10.61 -6.64 13.60
CA ASP A 111 11.03 -7.10 14.94
C ASP A 111 10.52 -6.17 16.07
N MET A 112 10.23 -4.91 15.75
CA MET A 112 9.74 -3.89 16.68
C MET A 112 8.27 -3.53 16.46
N LEU A 113 7.75 -3.73 15.25
CA LEU A 113 6.37 -3.51 14.85
C LEU A 113 5.72 -4.81 14.38
N THR A 114 4.48 -5.04 14.77
CA THR A 114 3.67 -6.14 14.24
C THR A 114 2.58 -5.55 13.34
N PRO A 115 2.44 -6.01 12.09
CA PRO A 115 1.29 -5.68 11.28
C PRO A 115 0.04 -6.31 11.90
N VAL A 116 -1.04 -5.54 11.96
CA VAL A 116 -2.36 -6.01 12.40
C VAL A 116 -3.19 -6.44 11.20
N ALA A 117 -3.24 -5.60 10.18
CA ALA A 117 -3.91 -5.89 8.92
C ALA A 117 -3.41 -4.98 7.80
N ARG A 118 -3.43 -5.49 6.56
CA ARG A 118 -3.44 -4.67 5.35
C ARG A 118 -4.90 -4.41 4.97
N MET A 119 -5.23 -3.18 4.64
CA MET A 119 -6.57 -2.81 4.17
C MET A 119 -6.57 -2.23 2.75
N GLN A 120 -5.42 -1.81 2.26
CA GLN A 120 -5.27 -1.27 0.91
C GLN A 120 -4.07 -1.88 0.21
N SER A 121 -4.24 -2.18 -1.07
CA SER A 121 -3.19 -2.60 -1.99
C SER A 121 -3.44 -1.93 -3.33
N ASP A 122 -2.81 -0.77 -3.54
CA ASP A 122 -2.91 -0.03 -4.79
C ASP A 122 -2.10 -0.70 -5.90
N VAL A 123 -2.57 -0.54 -7.14
CA VAL A 123 -1.79 -0.89 -8.33
C VAL A 123 -1.03 0.34 -8.77
N LEU A 124 0.29 0.20 -8.92
CA LEU A 124 1.11 1.22 -9.56
C LEU A 124 1.00 1.11 -11.08
N MET A 125 0.87 2.25 -11.73
CA MET A 125 0.92 2.37 -13.18
C MET A 125 2.07 3.26 -13.61
N LEU A 126 2.76 2.88 -14.67
CA LEU A 126 3.61 3.81 -15.41
C LEU A 126 2.70 4.75 -16.19
N VAL A 127 2.85 6.04 -15.92
CA VAL A 127 2.05 7.13 -16.50
C VAL A 127 2.95 8.01 -17.33
N VAL A 128 2.47 8.41 -18.49
CA VAL A 128 3.20 9.26 -19.44
C VAL A 128 2.35 10.43 -19.92
N ASN A 129 2.99 11.43 -20.52
CA ASN A 129 2.31 12.47 -21.27
C ASN A 129 1.96 11.94 -22.68
N PRO A 130 0.66 11.90 -23.08
CA PRO A 130 0.23 11.35 -24.36
C PRO A 130 0.74 12.14 -25.58
N GLU A 131 1.10 13.42 -25.40
CA GLU A 131 1.74 14.18 -26.48
C GLU A 131 3.14 13.68 -26.82
N LYS A 132 3.78 12.96 -25.89
CA LYS A 132 5.15 12.43 -26.05
C LYS A 132 5.15 10.93 -26.35
N TYR A 133 4.28 10.17 -25.68
CA TYR A 133 4.16 8.72 -25.83
C TYR A 133 2.69 8.31 -25.86
N GLU A 134 2.24 7.69 -26.94
CA GLU A 134 0.84 7.27 -27.11
C GLU A 134 0.56 5.85 -26.56
N SER A 135 1.59 5.06 -26.23
CA SER A 135 1.48 3.69 -25.72
C SER A 135 2.74 3.26 -24.97
N PHE A 136 2.67 2.09 -24.32
CA PHE A 136 3.83 1.46 -23.71
C PHE A 136 4.89 1.09 -24.73
N GLU A 137 4.50 0.56 -25.88
CA GLU A 137 5.43 0.21 -26.96
C GLU A 137 6.19 1.43 -27.48
N ALA A 138 5.52 2.59 -27.59
CA ALA A 138 6.17 3.83 -28.01
C ALA A 138 7.17 4.33 -26.95
N PHE A 139 6.82 4.23 -25.67
CA PHE A 139 7.72 4.55 -24.56
C PHE A 139 8.94 3.61 -24.55
N LEU A 140 8.69 2.30 -24.65
CA LEU A 140 9.74 1.26 -24.64
C LEU A 140 10.72 1.45 -25.80
N ALA A 141 10.20 1.65 -27.02
CA ALA A 141 11.04 1.89 -28.20
C ALA A 141 11.89 3.15 -28.06
N ALA A 142 11.37 4.21 -27.44
CA ALA A 142 12.13 5.43 -27.18
C ALA A 142 13.23 5.20 -26.13
N ALA A 143 12.97 4.41 -25.09
CA ALA A 143 13.94 4.04 -24.06
C ALA A 143 15.09 3.20 -24.65
N GLU A 144 14.78 2.20 -25.46
CA GLU A 144 15.76 1.35 -26.13
C GLU A 144 16.63 2.13 -27.13
N ALA A 145 16.01 3.08 -27.85
CA ALA A 145 16.73 3.91 -28.83
C ALA A 145 17.66 4.95 -28.20
N ASN A 146 17.40 5.34 -26.95
CA ASN A 146 18.10 6.43 -26.27
C ASN A 146 18.48 6.07 -24.83
N PRO A 147 19.38 5.08 -24.62
CA PRO A 147 19.79 4.67 -23.28
C PRO A 147 20.30 5.85 -22.43
N GLY A 148 19.92 5.88 -21.15
CA GLY A 148 20.32 6.89 -20.18
C GLY A 148 19.66 8.25 -20.32
N THR A 149 18.76 8.46 -21.31
CA THR A 149 18.17 9.78 -21.57
C THR A 149 16.76 9.96 -21.04
N LEU A 150 15.96 8.89 -20.98
CA LEU A 150 14.59 9.01 -20.45
C LEU A 150 14.60 9.09 -18.92
N ILE A 151 13.76 9.97 -18.40
CA ILE A 151 13.69 10.30 -16.98
C ILE A 151 12.35 9.87 -16.41
N ILE A 152 12.40 9.05 -15.38
CA ILE A 152 11.25 8.70 -14.53
C ILE A 152 11.27 9.57 -13.28
N GLY A 153 10.17 10.27 -13.01
CA GLY A 153 9.99 11.02 -11.77
C GLY A 153 9.35 10.18 -10.67
N GLY A 154 9.63 10.53 -9.41
CA GLY A 154 9.00 9.91 -8.25
C GLY A 154 9.02 10.82 -7.03
N THR A 155 8.46 10.36 -5.91
CA THR A 155 8.20 11.22 -4.74
C THR A 155 9.38 11.39 -3.79
N HIS A 156 10.27 10.43 -3.68
CA HIS A 156 11.51 10.50 -2.88
C HIS A 156 12.42 9.28 -3.11
N ALA A 157 13.64 9.36 -2.59
CA ALA A 157 14.68 8.35 -2.88
C ALA A 157 14.43 6.96 -2.27
N ALA A 158 13.49 6.81 -1.35
CA ALA A 158 13.11 5.51 -0.74
C ALA A 158 11.61 5.23 -0.92
N SER A 159 11.02 5.71 -2.01
CA SER A 159 9.61 5.52 -2.32
C SER A 159 9.34 4.21 -3.04
N VAL A 160 8.08 3.76 -3.01
CA VAL A 160 7.64 2.57 -3.76
C VAL A 160 7.71 2.80 -5.27
N ASP A 161 7.47 4.02 -5.73
CA ASP A 161 7.64 4.44 -7.13
C ASP A 161 9.10 4.34 -7.60
N ARG A 162 10.10 4.64 -6.75
CA ARG A 162 11.50 4.35 -7.07
C ARG A 162 11.75 2.84 -7.16
N MET A 163 11.16 2.03 -6.29
CA MET A 163 11.29 0.56 -6.40
C MET A 163 10.66 0.06 -7.70
N ALA A 164 9.53 0.63 -8.12
CA ALA A 164 8.91 0.32 -9.41
C ALA A 164 9.81 0.70 -10.60
N PHE A 165 10.44 1.88 -10.52
CA PHE A 165 11.43 2.31 -11.52
C PHE A 165 12.61 1.34 -11.60
N LEU A 166 13.24 1.00 -10.47
CA LEU A 166 14.40 0.09 -10.45
C LEU A 166 14.02 -1.30 -10.98
N GLY A 167 12.88 -1.83 -10.51
CA GLY A 167 12.39 -3.13 -10.97
C GLY A 167 12.10 -3.17 -12.47
N LEU A 168 11.45 -2.13 -13.02
CA LEU A 168 11.21 -2.04 -14.46
C LEU A 168 12.53 -1.94 -15.24
N ASN A 169 13.45 -1.10 -14.79
CA ASN A 169 14.74 -0.87 -15.41
C ASN A 169 15.54 -2.18 -15.52
N GLU A 170 15.59 -2.95 -14.44
CA GLU A 170 16.25 -4.25 -14.38
C GLU A 170 15.53 -5.31 -15.24
N ALA A 171 14.21 -5.50 -15.00
CA ALA A 171 13.45 -6.57 -15.64
C ALA A 171 13.34 -6.40 -17.17
N ALA A 172 13.24 -5.16 -17.65
CA ALA A 172 13.17 -4.83 -19.07
C ALA A 172 14.56 -4.58 -19.71
N GLY A 173 15.64 -4.59 -18.93
CA GLY A 173 16.99 -4.31 -19.40
C GLY A 173 17.17 -2.90 -19.97
N LEU A 174 16.48 -1.93 -19.36
CA LEU A 174 16.50 -0.52 -19.78
C LEU A 174 17.60 0.26 -19.03
N ASP A 175 17.97 1.40 -19.59
CA ASP A 175 18.85 2.39 -18.97
C ASP A 175 18.06 3.70 -18.85
N LEU A 176 17.23 3.80 -17.79
CA LEU A 176 16.44 4.98 -17.46
C LEU A 176 17.09 5.74 -16.30
N SER A 177 16.82 7.04 -16.19
CA SER A 177 17.24 7.88 -15.09
C SER A 177 16.09 8.16 -14.12
N PHE A 178 16.38 8.35 -12.81
CA PHE A 178 15.35 8.67 -11.80
C PHE A 178 15.60 10.04 -11.16
N ILE A 179 14.55 10.85 -11.08
CA ILE A 179 14.57 12.14 -10.38
C ILE A 179 13.53 12.12 -9.24
N PRO A 180 13.96 12.18 -7.97
CA PRO A 180 13.05 12.33 -6.84
C PRO A 180 12.56 13.78 -6.72
N TYR A 181 11.28 13.97 -6.45
CA TYR A 181 10.62 15.24 -6.15
C TYR A 181 10.12 15.26 -4.70
N ASP A 182 9.88 16.45 -4.15
CA ASP A 182 9.41 16.61 -2.76
C ASP A 182 7.99 16.03 -2.53
N ASN A 183 7.18 15.96 -3.60
CA ASN A 183 5.82 15.43 -3.55
C ASN A 183 5.33 15.08 -4.96
N GLU A 184 4.23 14.36 -5.01
CA GLU A 184 3.58 13.89 -6.23
C GLU A 184 3.13 15.02 -7.17
N GLY A 185 2.61 16.12 -6.63
CA GLY A 185 2.19 17.28 -7.43
C GLY A 185 3.35 17.92 -8.20
N ALA A 186 4.56 17.95 -7.60
CA ALA A 186 5.76 18.42 -8.28
C ALA A 186 6.19 17.48 -9.41
N ALA A 187 6.14 16.16 -9.20
CA ALA A 187 6.43 15.16 -10.22
C ALA A 187 5.41 15.27 -11.38
N SER A 188 4.10 15.34 -11.07
CA SER A 188 3.03 15.51 -12.05
C SER A 188 3.19 16.77 -12.91
N ALA A 189 3.52 17.90 -12.30
CA ALA A 189 3.76 19.16 -13.04
C ALA A 189 4.95 19.02 -13.99
N ASN A 190 6.00 18.30 -13.62
CA ASN A 190 7.15 18.04 -14.48
C ASN A 190 6.83 17.06 -15.61
N LEU A 191 5.95 16.06 -15.40
CA LEU A 191 5.47 15.19 -16.45
C LEU A 191 4.64 15.96 -17.49
N LEU A 192 3.69 16.78 -17.04
CA LEU A 192 2.83 17.58 -17.90
C LEU A 192 3.62 18.61 -18.73
N SER A 193 4.66 19.18 -18.16
CA SER A 193 5.56 20.11 -18.87
C SER A 193 6.60 19.43 -19.76
N GLY A 194 6.66 18.09 -19.79
CA GLY A 194 7.58 17.31 -20.60
C GLY A 194 9.03 17.29 -20.08
N ASN A 195 9.28 17.74 -18.84
CA ASN A 195 10.60 17.71 -18.22
C ASN A 195 11.03 16.29 -17.77
N ILE A 196 10.08 15.40 -17.57
CA ILE A 196 10.29 13.96 -17.36
C ILE A 196 9.46 13.17 -18.37
N ASP A 197 9.80 11.89 -18.55
CA ASP A 197 9.22 11.01 -19.56
C ASP A 197 8.08 10.15 -19.01
N GLY A 198 8.13 9.85 -17.73
CA GLY A 198 7.12 9.06 -17.04
C GLY A 198 7.22 9.19 -15.54
N MET A 199 6.24 8.64 -14.85
CA MET A 199 6.24 8.45 -13.40
C MET A 199 5.41 7.23 -13.04
N PHE A 200 5.73 6.58 -11.91
CA PHE A 200 4.84 5.55 -11.36
C PHE A 200 3.87 6.21 -10.38
N ASN A 201 2.59 5.87 -10.51
CA ASN A 201 1.58 6.43 -9.63
C ASN A 201 0.39 5.49 -9.43
N GLU A 202 -0.36 5.72 -8.37
CA GLU A 202 -1.61 5.03 -8.05
C GLU A 202 -2.74 5.57 -8.93
N ILE A 203 -3.71 4.70 -9.29
CA ILE A 203 -4.84 5.09 -10.14
C ILE A 203 -5.62 6.26 -9.53
N SER A 204 -5.89 6.18 -8.22
CA SER A 204 -6.66 7.22 -7.50
C SER A 204 -6.01 8.60 -7.54
N ALA A 205 -4.69 8.65 -7.62
CA ALA A 205 -3.92 9.87 -7.60
C ALA A 205 -3.91 10.60 -8.98
N ILE A 206 -4.03 9.83 -10.06
CA ILE A 206 -3.96 10.35 -11.44
C ILE A 206 -5.32 10.42 -12.14
N GLN A 207 -6.40 10.00 -11.48
CA GLN A 207 -7.73 9.91 -12.11
C GLN A 207 -8.15 11.19 -12.83
N GLY A 208 -8.00 12.35 -12.19
CA GLY A 208 -8.36 13.63 -12.80
C GLY A 208 -7.58 13.94 -14.07
N TYR A 209 -6.30 13.60 -14.12
CA TYR A 209 -5.45 13.78 -15.31
C TYR A 209 -5.80 12.77 -16.42
N MET A 210 -6.20 11.55 -16.05
CA MET A 210 -6.68 10.56 -17.01
C MET A 210 -8.01 10.99 -17.64
N GLU A 211 -8.94 11.48 -16.83
CA GLU A 211 -10.25 11.99 -17.29
C GLU A 211 -10.10 13.21 -18.22
N SER A 212 -9.14 14.09 -17.96
CA SER A 212 -8.82 15.23 -18.83
C SER A 212 -7.99 14.86 -20.05
N GLY A 213 -7.42 13.64 -20.09
CA GLY A 213 -6.51 13.19 -21.15
C GLY A 213 -5.12 13.84 -21.11
N GLU A 214 -4.76 14.48 -19.99
CA GLU A 214 -3.44 15.11 -19.81
C GLU A 214 -2.35 14.09 -19.46
N MET A 215 -2.73 12.95 -18.86
CA MET A 215 -1.86 11.81 -18.60
C MET A 215 -2.54 10.51 -19.01
N ILE A 216 -1.78 9.55 -19.49
CA ILE A 216 -2.27 8.20 -19.76
C ILE A 216 -1.42 7.14 -19.04
N PRO A 217 -2.05 6.12 -18.42
CA PRO A 217 -1.35 4.95 -17.96
C PRO A 217 -1.00 4.06 -19.17
N VAL A 218 0.23 3.58 -19.21
CA VAL A 218 0.71 2.76 -20.33
C VAL A 218 1.16 1.36 -19.91
N LEU A 219 1.43 1.12 -18.61
CA LEU A 219 1.80 -0.18 -18.05
C LEU A 219 1.26 -0.28 -16.62
N ALA A 220 0.70 -1.41 -16.24
CA ALA A 220 0.27 -1.71 -14.86
C ALA A 220 1.20 -2.75 -14.22
N LEU A 221 1.62 -2.51 -12.96
CA LEU A 221 2.34 -3.49 -12.16
C LEU A 221 1.33 -4.47 -11.55
N ALA A 222 0.86 -5.41 -12.34
CA ALA A 222 -0.20 -6.33 -11.97
C ALA A 222 -0.03 -7.72 -12.62
N ASP A 223 -0.64 -8.72 -12.00
CA ASP A 223 -0.61 -10.14 -12.48
C ASP A 223 -1.50 -10.31 -13.71
N ALA A 224 -2.59 -9.54 -13.81
CA ALA A 224 -3.52 -9.56 -14.92
C ALA A 224 -4.04 -8.15 -15.20
N ARG A 225 -4.57 -7.95 -16.41
CA ARG A 225 -5.19 -6.67 -16.78
C ARG A 225 -6.31 -6.31 -15.83
N LEU A 226 -6.37 -5.05 -15.46
CA LEU A 226 -7.42 -4.54 -14.61
C LEU A 226 -8.74 -4.45 -15.41
N GLU A 227 -9.84 -4.89 -14.83
CA GLU A 227 -11.15 -4.86 -15.50
C GLU A 227 -11.54 -3.43 -15.92
N ALA A 228 -11.20 -2.44 -15.09
CA ALA A 228 -11.45 -1.02 -15.38
C ALA A 228 -10.56 -0.46 -16.49
N TYR A 229 -9.42 -1.11 -16.81
CA TYR A 229 -8.41 -0.67 -17.77
C TYR A 229 -7.93 -1.83 -18.65
N PRO A 230 -8.83 -2.47 -19.44
CA PRO A 230 -8.52 -3.70 -20.17
C PRO A 230 -7.48 -3.52 -21.30
N ASP A 231 -7.28 -2.30 -21.75
CA ASP A 231 -6.34 -1.97 -22.82
C ASP A 231 -4.91 -1.75 -22.30
N ILE A 232 -4.71 -1.58 -20.99
CA ILE A 232 -3.39 -1.36 -20.40
C ILE A 232 -2.67 -2.70 -20.19
N PRO A 233 -1.50 -2.92 -20.81
CA PRO A 233 -0.70 -4.13 -20.59
C PRO A 233 -0.16 -4.18 -19.17
N THR A 234 0.16 -5.41 -18.70
CA THR A 234 0.75 -5.61 -17.39
C THR A 234 2.21 -6.02 -17.46
N THR A 235 2.91 -5.86 -16.34
CA THR A 235 4.29 -6.34 -16.21
C THR A 235 4.38 -7.84 -16.40
N MET A 236 3.43 -8.62 -15.87
CA MET A 236 3.39 -10.08 -16.05
C MET A 236 3.16 -10.51 -17.50
N GLU A 237 2.40 -9.77 -18.30
CA GLU A 237 2.24 -10.05 -19.74
C GLU A 237 3.57 -9.90 -20.51
N ASN A 238 4.47 -9.05 -20.01
CA ASN A 238 5.81 -8.87 -20.55
C ASN A 238 6.85 -9.85 -19.95
N GLY A 239 6.42 -10.74 -19.05
CA GLY A 239 7.29 -11.71 -18.38
C GLY A 239 8.10 -11.14 -17.21
N TRP A 240 7.72 -9.97 -16.70
CA TRP A 240 8.37 -9.30 -15.59
C TRP A 240 7.57 -9.51 -14.31
N ASP A 241 8.15 -10.19 -13.31
CA ASP A 241 7.50 -10.45 -12.02
C ASP A 241 7.55 -9.21 -11.11
N LEU A 242 6.79 -8.19 -11.49
CA LEU A 242 6.67 -6.91 -10.80
C LEU A 242 5.19 -6.63 -10.53
N THR A 243 4.68 -7.11 -9.40
CA THR A 243 3.25 -7.02 -9.07
C THR A 243 2.99 -6.28 -7.75
N PHE A 244 4.02 -5.71 -7.15
CA PHE A 244 3.89 -4.91 -5.93
C PHE A 244 3.28 -3.53 -6.21
N GLY A 245 2.72 -2.93 -5.17
CA GLY A 245 2.12 -1.62 -5.21
C GLY A 245 2.29 -0.87 -3.90
N ASN A 246 1.58 0.24 -3.75
CA ASN A 246 1.59 0.95 -2.49
C ASN A 246 0.53 0.33 -1.56
N GLU A 247 0.98 -0.39 -0.57
CA GLU A 247 0.13 -1.00 0.43
C GLU A 247 -0.05 -0.07 1.63
N ARG A 248 -1.23 -0.12 2.25
CA ARG A 248 -1.50 0.60 3.50
C ARG A 248 -2.14 -0.33 4.51
N GLY A 249 -1.58 -0.31 5.71
CA GLY A 249 -2.02 -1.17 6.80
C GLY A 249 -1.87 -0.54 8.17
N ILE A 250 -2.24 -1.33 9.16
CA ILE A 250 -2.22 -0.99 10.57
C ILE A 250 -1.10 -1.77 11.25
N PHE A 251 -0.33 -1.08 12.07
CA PHE A 251 0.78 -1.64 12.83
C PHE A 251 0.64 -1.32 14.32
N ILE A 252 1.28 -2.13 15.15
CA ILE A 252 1.28 -2.01 16.60
C ILE A 252 2.63 -2.43 17.16
N ASN A 253 2.90 -2.09 18.44
CA ASN A 253 4.10 -2.56 19.12
C ASN A 253 4.19 -4.10 19.08
N ALA A 254 5.34 -4.64 18.66
CA ALA A 254 5.55 -6.09 18.52
C ALA A 254 5.43 -6.88 19.84
N LYS A 255 5.45 -6.20 21.00
CA LYS A 255 5.27 -6.81 22.33
C LYS A 255 3.80 -6.88 22.74
N THR A 256 2.86 -6.41 21.92
CA THR A 256 1.42 -6.52 22.20
C THR A 256 1.02 -7.99 22.26
N PRO A 257 0.22 -8.41 23.27
CA PRO A 257 -0.21 -9.79 23.38
C PRO A 257 -0.97 -10.27 22.14
N PRO A 258 -0.74 -11.53 21.67
CA PRO A 258 -1.40 -12.05 20.47
C PRO A 258 -2.92 -11.97 20.50
N GLU A 259 -3.53 -12.18 21.67
CA GLU A 259 -4.98 -12.06 21.85
C GLU A 259 -5.48 -10.62 21.63
N THR A 260 -4.68 -9.62 21.98
CA THR A 260 -5.01 -8.20 21.74
C THR A 260 -4.85 -7.88 20.24
N ILE A 261 -3.79 -8.40 19.60
CA ILE A 261 -3.60 -8.24 18.14
C ILE A 261 -4.78 -8.83 17.38
N GLY A 262 -5.16 -10.08 17.68
CA GLY A 262 -6.30 -10.73 17.03
C GLY A 262 -7.63 -10.02 17.27
N ALA A 263 -7.84 -9.43 18.45
CA ALA A 263 -9.04 -8.66 18.72
C ALA A 263 -9.09 -7.34 17.93
N ILE A 264 -7.95 -6.67 17.74
CA ILE A 264 -7.84 -5.47 16.91
C ILE A 264 -8.00 -5.83 15.43
N GLU A 265 -7.36 -6.91 14.97
CA GLU A 265 -7.50 -7.43 13.61
C GLU A 265 -8.98 -7.68 13.25
N ALA A 266 -9.73 -8.34 14.13
CA ALA A 266 -11.16 -8.60 13.93
C ALA A 266 -11.98 -7.31 13.79
N VAL A 267 -11.64 -6.25 14.52
CA VAL A 267 -12.29 -4.93 14.37
C VAL A 267 -12.01 -4.33 13.00
N PHE A 268 -10.76 -4.40 12.51
CA PHE A 268 -10.41 -3.88 11.19
C PHE A 268 -10.99 -4.74 10.06
N GLU A 269 -11.10 -6.05 10.23
CA GLU A 269 -11.76 -6.94 9.28
C GLU A 269 -13.26 -6.58 9.14
N ASP A 270 -13.95 -6.33 10.26
CA ASP A 270 -15.35 -5.87 10.24
C ASP A 270 -15.49 -4.49 9.57
N ILE A 271 -14.55 -3.56 9.81
CA ILE A 271 -14.51 -2.28 9.11
C ILE A 271 -14.28 -2.50 7.61
N PHE A 272 -13.32 -3.32 7.22
CA PHE A 272 -13.00 -3.60 5.82
C PHE A 272 -14.22 -4.14 5.07
N ASN A 273 -14.96 -5.07 5.68
CA ASN A 273 -16.15 -5.68 5.09
C ASN A 273 -17.41 -4.79 5.16
N SER A 274 -17.34 -3.62 5.78
CA SER A 274 -18.49 -2.72 5.92
C SER A 274 -18.83 -2.00 4.62
N GLU A 275 -20.13 -1.73 4.40
CA GLU A 275 -20.59 -0.98 3.23
C GLU A 275 -19.90 0.40 3.06
N PRO A 276 -19.71 1.23 4.13
CA PRO A 276 -19.02 2.50 3.99
C PRO A 276 -17.56 2.37 3.50
N TYR A 277 -16.85 1.36 3.99
CA TYR A 277 -15.46 1.13 3.55
C TYR A 277 -15.40 0.60 2.12
N GLN A 278 -16.25 -0.35 1.75
CA GLN A 278 -16.31 -0.90 0.39
C GLN A 278 -16.73 0.18 -0.63
N ALA A 279 -17.66 1.06 -0.26
CA ALA A 279 -18.01 2.20 -1.10
C ALA A 279 -16.86 3.23 -1.27
N TYR A 280 -16.03 3.39 -0.24
CA TYR A 280 -14.80 4.16 -0.34
C TYR A 280 -13.79 3.46 -1.27
N ALA A 281 -13.56 2.17 -1.09
CA ALA A 281 -12.63 1.39 -1.90
C ALA A 281 -12.99 1.44 -3.40
N ALA A 282 -14.26 1.22 -3.75
CA ALA A 282 -14.74 1.30 -5.13
C ALA A 282 -14.54 2.69 -5.74
N ARG A 283 -14.80 3.75 -4.98
CA ARG A 283 -14.65 5.14 -5.45
C ARG A 283 -13.19 5.54 -5.67
N THR A 284 -12.26 4.87 -5.00
CA THR A 284 -10.81 5.15 -5.05
C THR A 284 -10.01 4.06 -5.76
N PHE A 285 -10.69 3.15 -6.49
CA PHE A 285 -10.06 2.04 -7.23
C PHE A 285 -9.22 1.08 -6.37
N LEU A 286 -9.51 0.99 -5.07
CA LEU A 286 -8.85 0.04 -4.17
C LEU A 286 -9.47 -1.36 -4.22
N ASP A 287 -10.55 -1.52 -4.99
CA ASP A 287 -11.26 -2.78 -5.25
C ASP A 287 -10.74 -3.52 -6.50
N VAL A 288 -9.80 -2.92 -7.25
CA VAL A 288 -9.22 -3.53 -8.46
C VAL A 288 -8.30 -4.74 -8.17
N ARG A 289 -7.87 -4.87 -6.92
CA ARG A 289 -7.13 -6.04 -6.42
C ARG A 289 -7.45 -6.28 -4.94
N PRO A 290 -7.28 -7.53 -4.42
CA PRO A 290 -7.57 -7.85 -3.02
C PRO A 290 -6.78 -6.95 -2.05
N GLY A 291 -7.48 -6.15 -1.26
CA GLY A 291 -6.88 -5.21 -0.30
C GLY A 291 -6.56 -5.85 1.05
N TRP A 292 -7.40 -6.79 1.51
CA TRP A 292 -7.29 -7.38 2.84
C TRP A 292 -6.22 -8.46 2.93
N LEU A 293 -5.39 -8.35 3.97
CA LEU A 293 -4.58 -9.44 4.54
C LEU A 293 -4.63 -9.31 6.06
N GLY A 294 -4.81 -10.44 6.75
CA GLY A 294 -4.66 -10.52 8.20
C GLY A 294 -3.22 -10.38 8.66
N SER A 295 -3.01 -10.35 9.96
CA SER A 295 -1.72 -10.06 10.59
C SER A 295 -0.58 -10.98 10.12
N GLU A 296 -0.82 -12.30 10.07
CA GLU A 296 0.20 -13.28 9.68
C GLU A 296 0.51 -13.21 8.18
N GLU A 297 -0.52 -13.11 7.34
CA GLU A 297 -0.38 -13.04 5.89
C GLU A 297 0.30 -11.72 5.47
N TYR A 298 -0.08 -10.62 6.11
CA TYR A 298 0.53 -9.32 5.84
C TYR A 298 2.00 -9.28 6.27
N ARG A 299 2.34 -9.92 7.40
CA ARG A 299 3.75 -10.06 7.81
C ARG A 299 4.57 -10.80 6.75
N ALA A 300 4.07 -11.92 6.25
CA ALA A 300 4.77 -12.72 5.24
C ALA A 300 4.98 -11.91 3.94
N GLU A 301 3.98 -11.14 3.53
CA GLU A 301 4.06 -10.25 2.36
C GLU A 301 5.10 -9.14 2.56
N LEU A 302 5.11 -8.50 3.73
CA LEU A 302 6.09 -7.45 4.05
C LEU A 302 7.51 -7.98 4.11
N GLU A 303 7.74 -9.19 4.66
CA GLU A 303 9.05 -9.83 4.70
C GLU A 303 9.55 -10.20 3.29
N LYS A 304 8.66 -10.72 2.44
CA LYS A 304 8.95 -11.01 1.03
C LYS A 304 9.34 -9.73 0.28
N ASN A 305 8.53 -8.68 0.40
CA ASN A 305 8.76 -7.40 -0.28
C ASN A 305 10.03 -6.69 0.24
N LEU A 306 10.32 -6.79 1.55
CA LEU A 306 11.56 -6.23 2.12
C LEU A 306 12.78 -6.90 1.49
N ALA A 307 12.83 -8.24 1.45
CA ALA A 307 13.93 -8.97 0.84
C ALA A 307 14.12 -8.60 -0.63
N PHE A 308 13.02 -8.52 -1.39
CA PHE A 308 13.05 -8.10 -2.79
C PHE A 308 13.62 -6.67 -2.96
N PHE A 309 13.18 -5.72 -2.12
CA PHE A 309 13.69 -4.34 -2.20
C PHE A 309 15.14 -4.20 -1.75
N GLU A 310 15.59 -5.01 -0.77
CA GLU A 310 17.00 -5.06 -0.36
C GLU A 310 17.89 -5.56 -1.50
N ASP A 311 17.48 -6.64 -2.20
CA ASP A 311 18.19 -7.17 -3.37
C ASP A 311 18.24 -6.15 -4.51
N LEU A 312 17.09 -5.55 -4.83
CA LEU A 312 16.97 -4.52 -5.88
C LEU A 312 17.86 -3.29 -5.63
N LEU A 313 18.01 -2.89 -4.36
CA LEU A 313 18.86 -1.75 -4.00
C LEU A 313 20.35 -2.12 -3.91
N ALA A 314 20.70 -3.38 -3.72
CA ALA A 314 22.09 -3.83 -3.69
C ALA A 314 22.72 -3.85 -5.09
N ASP A 315 21.91 -4.05 -6.14
CA ASP A 315 22.34 -4.12 -7.53
C ASP A 315 22.35 -2.74 -8.23
N ASN A 316 21.80 -1.68 -7.58
CA ASN A 316 21.65 -0.31 -8.09
C ASN A 316 22.17 0.76 -7.12
#